data_c5e24b5b8203b200d0d02566f8ccaaa3
#
_entry.id   c5e24b5b8203b200d0d02566f8ccaaa3
#
_cell.length_a   1.000
_cell.length_b   1.000
_cell.length_c   1.000
_cell.angle_alpha   90.00
_cell.angle_beta   90.00
_cell.angle_gamma   90.00
#
_symmetry.space_group_name_H-M   'P 1'
#
loop_
_entity.id
_entity.type
_entity.pdbx_description
1 polymer ?
#
loop_
_entity_poly.entity_id
_entity_poly.type
_entity_poly.pdbx_seq_one_letter_code
_entity_poly.pdbx_strand_id
1 'polypeptide(L)'
;MSNQVIIRDAVKRYGDFTALNGVSLDIREGEFFTLLGPSGCGKTTLLRMIAGFNSIEGGDFYFGDKRINDVPAHKRDIGMVFQNYAIFPHLSVRDNVAYGLKARHIPANEIKPRVDEALKLVQISHLADRKPNELSG
;
A
#
# COMPACT_ATOMS: atom_id res chain seq x y z
N MET A 1 14.89 1.33 -0.12
CA MET A 1 15.38 0.34 0.87
C MET A 1 14.16 -0.22 1.55
N SER A 2 14.09 -1.52 1.72
CA SER A 2 13.04 -2.16 2.52
C SER A 2 13.37 -1.95 4.01
N ASN A 3 12.35 -1.93 4.86
CA ASN A 3 12.55 -1.84 6.30
C ASN A 3 11.96 -3.11 6.94
N GLN A 4 12.54 -3.53 8.06
CA GLN A 4 11.88 -4.51 8.92
C GLN A 4 10.53 -3.95 9.38
N VAL A 5 9.51 -4.82 9.48
CA VAL A 5 8.21 -4.46 10.06
C VAL A 5 8.01 -5.25 11.34
N ILE A 6 7.85 -4.54 12.45
CA ILE A 6 7.62 -5.15 13.76
C ILE A 6 6.25 -4.73 14.26
N ILE A 7 5.45 -5.70 14.68
CA ILE A 7 4.14 -5.48 15.29
C ILE A 7 4.13 -6.21 16.63
N ARG A 8 3.68 -5.52 17.67
CA ARG A 8 3.54 -6.04 19.03
C ARG A 8 2.11 -5.81 19.51
N ASP A 9 1.46 -6.88 19.92
CA ASP A 9 0.15 -6.90 20.58
C ASP A 9 -0.93 -6.07 19.88
N ALA A 10 -1.00 -6.15 18.55
CA ALA A 10 -1.95 -5.39 17.75
C ALA A 10 -3.38 -5.69 18.13
N VAL A 11 -4.14 -4.67 18.50
CA VAL A 11 -5.56 -4.74 18.83
C VAL A 11 -6.35 -3.83 17.91
N LYS A 12 -7.46 -4.36 17.37
CA LYS A 12 -8.45 -3.59 16.59
C LYS A 12 -9.86 -4.06 16.90
N ARG A 13 -10.72 -3.11 17.23
CA ARG A 13 -12.14 -3.35 17.52
C ARG A 13 -13.02 -2.52 16.59
N TYR A 14 -14.20 -3.05 16.30
CA TYR A 14 -15.29 -2.38 15.58
C TYR A 14 -16.57 -2.58 16.40
N GLY A 15 -16.91 -1.60 17.27
CA GLY A 15 -17.95 -1.79 18.28
C GLY A 15 -17.61 -2.97 19.19
N ASP A 16 -18.52 -3.93 19.28
CA ASP A 16 -18.34 -5.13 20.10
C ASP A 16 -17.49 -6.23 19.43
N PHE A 17 -17.18 -6.06 18.14
CA PHE A 17 -16.39 -7.05 17.40
C PHE A 17 -14.89 -6.75 17.48
N THR A 18 -14.12 -7.72 17.99
CA THR A 18 -12.66 -7.65 18.01
C THR A 18 -12.08 -8.32 16.77
N ALA A 19 -11.59 -7.51 15.84
CA ALA A 19 -11.00 -7.97 14.58
C ALA A 19 -9.56 -8.48 14.75
N LEU A 20 -8.80 -7.87 15.66
CA LEU A 20 -7.44 -8.29 16.07
C LEU A 20 -7.34 -8.24 17.58
N ASN A 21 -6.78 -9.29 18.18
CA ASN A 21 -6.66 -9.42 19.63
C ASN A 21 -5.25 -9.88 20.03
N GLY A 22 -4.34 -8.91 20.15
CA GLY A 22 -2.96 -9.18 20.59
C GLY A 22 -2.09 -9.86 19.53
N VAL A 23 -2.22 -9.48 18.26
CA VAL A 23 -1.41 -10.06 17.18
C VAL A 23 -0.01 -9.46 17.18
N SER A 24 1.01 -10.32 17.27
CA SER A 24 2.42 -9.92 17.16
C SER A 24 3.09 -10.64 16.00
N LEU A 25 3.91 -9.94 15.24
CA LEU A 25 4.71 -10.52 14.16
C LEU A 25 5.94 -9.67 13.84
N ASP A 26 6.95 -10.33 13.31
CA ASP A 26 8.19 -9.74 12.82
C ASP A 26 8.38 -10.12 11.35
N ILE A 27 8.51 -9.13 10.48
CA ILE A 27 8.85 -9.30 9.07
C ILE A 27 10.23 -8.70 8.86
N ARG A 28 11.19 -9.51 8.45
CA ARG A 28 12.57 -9.08 8.24
C ARG A 28 12.69 -8.17 7.02
N GLU A 29 13.73 -7.37 7.00
CA GLU A 29 14.06 -6.59 5.82
C GLU A 29 14.22 -7.48 4.59
N GLY A 30 13.58 -7.09 3.46
CA GLY A 30 13.62 -7.85 2.21
C GLY A 30 12.85 -9.17 2.20
N GLU A 31 12.15 -9.51 3.28
CA GLU A 31 11.39 -10.76 3.36
C GLU A 31 10.10 -10.68 2.52
N PHE A 32 9.82 -11.75 1.78
CA PHE A 32 8.51 -12.00 1.18
C PHE A 32 7.63 -12.72 2.20
N PHE A 33 6.68 -12.00 2.78
CA PHE A 33 5.83 -12.48 3.86
C PHE A 33 4.37 -12.64 3.39
N THR A 34 3.73 -13.75 3.76
CA THR A 34 2.35 -14.03 3.38
C THR A 34 1.46 -14.19 4.62
N LEU A 35 0.36 -13.42 4.66
CA LEU A 35 -0.71 -13.60 5.64
C LEU A 35 -1.76 -14.56 5.06
N LEU A 36 -1.89 -15.74 5.67
CA LEU A 36 -2.84 -16.76 5.25
C LEU A 36 -3.95 -16.92 6.29
N GLY A 37 -5.17 -17.19 5.83
CA GLY A 37 -6.30 -17.45 6.71
C GLY A 37 -7.65 -17.23 6.02
N PRO A 38 -8.77 -17.68 6.63
CA PRO A 38 -10.10 -17.54 6.07
C PRO A 38 -10.54 -16.08 5.91
N SER A 39 -11.62 -15.87 5.16
CA SER A 39 -12.23 -14.54 5.04
C SER A 39 -12.68 -14.03 6.41
N GLY A 40 -12.45 -12.75 6.69
CA GLY A 40 -12.84 -12.12 7.97
C GLY A 40 -11.89 -12.33 9.15
N CYS A 41 -10.78 -13.05 9.02
CA CYS A 41 -9.84 -13.30 10.13
C CYS A 41 -8.88 -12.13 10.44
N GLY A 42 -9.11 -10.94 9.92
CA GLY A 42 -8.33 -9.73 10.26
C GLY A 42 -7.13 -9.39 9.35
N LYS A 43 -6.80 -10.18 8.32
CA LYS A 43 -5.64 -9.91 7.42
C LYS A 43 -5.68 -8.50 6.81
N THR A 44 -6.79 -8.15 6.17
CA THR A 44 -6.97 -6.83 5.56
C THR A 44 -6.97 -5.71 6.61
N THR A 45 -7.52 -5.98 7.80
CA THR A 45 -7.49 -5.05 8.93
C THR A 45 -6.06 -4.76 9.35
N LEU A 46 -5.23 -5.79 9.53
CA LEU A 46 -3.83 -5.65 9.88
C LEU A 46 -3.04 -4.87 8.81
N LEU A 47 -3.22 -5.23 7.52
CA LEU A 47 -2.58 -4.51 6.42
C LEU A 47 -2.99 -3.03 6.38
N ARG A 48 -4.26 -2.71 6.63
CA ARG A 48 -4.74 -1.32 6.72
C ARG A 48 -4.18 -0.57 7.93
N MET A 49 -3.95 -1.24 9.05
CA MET A 49 -3.28 -0.64 10.22
C MET A 49 -1.80 -0.35 9.91
N ILE A 50 -1.09 -1.28 9.27
CA ILE A 50 0.29 -1.07 8.79
C ILE A 50 0.34 0.13 7.84
N ALA A 51 -0.61 0.23 6.93
CA ALA A 51 -0.69 1.30 5.95
C ALA A 51 -1.19 2.65 6.51
N GLY A 52 -1.75 2.67 7.72
CA GLY A 52 -2.26 3.90 8.34
C GLY A 52 -3.66 4.30 7.89
N PHE A 53 -4.41 3.38 7.26
CA PHE A 53 -5.81 3.59 6.89
C PHE A 53 -6.78 3.24 8.02
N ASN A 54 -6.33 2.45 9.00
CA ASN A 54 -7.07 2.16 10.22
C ASN A 54 -6.26 2.65 11.43
N SER A 55 -6.95 3.17 12.44
CA SER A 55 -6.35 3.50 13.74
C SER A 55 -5.81 2.25 14.43
N ILE A 56 -4.72 2.41 15.14
CA ILE A 56 -4.14 1.40 16.02
C ILE A 56 -4.70 1.68 17.41
N GLU A 57 -5.53 0.76 17.94
CA GLU A 57 -6.17 0.91 19.25
C GLU A 57 -5.35 0.32 20.37
N GLY A 58 -4.52 -0.67 20.05
CA GLY A 58 -3.57 -1.26 20.98
C GLY A 58 -2.39 -1.84 20.26
N GLY A 59 -1.28 -1.94 20.98
CA GLY A 59 -0.03 -2.44 20.45
C GLY A 59 0.82 -1.39 19.77
N ASP A 60 2.01 -1.81 19.32
CA ASP A 60 3.01 -0.95 18.71
C ASP A 60 3.43 -1.48 17.35
N PHE A 61 3.55 -0.56 16.39
CA PHE A 61 3.96 -0.83 15.03
C PHE A 61 5.24 -0.05 14.70
N TYR A 62 6.22 -0.73 14.12
CA TYR A 62 7.52 -0.13 13.76
C TYR A 62 7.91 -0.45 12.33
N PHE A 63 8.56 0.51 11.67
CA PHE A 63 9.36 0.33 10.46
C PHE A 63 10.82 0.56 10.83
N GLY A 64 11.61 -0.52 10.88
CA GLY A 64 12.91 -0.50 11.52
C GLY A 64 12.78 -0.06 12.98
N ASP A 65 13.53 0.98 13.36
CA ASP A 65 13.50 1.54 14.73
C ASP A 65 12.40 2.61 14.93
N LYS A 66 11.69 2.99 13.85
CA LYS A 66 10.70 4.06 13.92
C LYS A 66 9.32 3.53 14.25
N ARG A 67 8.76 3.94 15.39
CA ARG A 67 7.36 3.71 15.73
C ARG A 67 6.45 4.51 14.79
N ILE A 68 5.44 3.84 14.21
CA ILE A 68 4.58 4.42 13.17
C ILE A 68 3.12 4.61 13.59
N ASN A 69 2.75 4.34 14.84
CA ASN A 69 1.37 4.44 15.30
C ASN A 69 0.71 5.77 14.94
N ASP A 70 1.42 6.88 15.16
CA ASP A 70 0.93 8.23 14.98
C ASP A 70 1.34 8.86 13.64
N VAL A 71 2.00 8.07 12.76
CA VAL A 71 2.41 8.54 11.43
C VAL A 71 1.24 8.39 10.46
N PRO A 72 0.76 9.48 9.83
CA PRO A 72 -0.32 9.41 8.86
C PRO A 72 0.09 8.61 7.62
N ALA A 73 -0.89 7.97 6.95
CA ALA A 73 -0.67 7.05 5.83
C ALA A 73 0.26 7.62 4.73
N HIS A 74 0.05 8.89 4.34
CA HIS A 74 0.83 9.55 3.28
C HIS A 74 2.30 9.82 3.65
N LYS A 75 2.68 9.64 4.94
CA LYS A 75 4.06 9.78 5.43
C LYS A 75 4.73 8.45 5.78
N ARG A 76 4.07 7.32 5.53
CA ARG A 76 4.59 5.98 5.86
C ARG A 76 5.46 5.36 4.76
N ASP A 77 5.80 6.04 3.71
CA ASP A 77 6.64 5.55 2.59
C ASP A 77 6.45 4.07 2.24
N ILE A 78 5.19 3.69 2.04
CA ILE A 78 4.77 2.34 1.64
C ILE A 78 4.04 2.37 0.31
N GLY A 79 4.02 1.24 -0.39
CA GLY A 79 3.14 0.98 -1.51
C GLY A 79 2.08 -0.05 -1.12
N MET A 80 0.82 0.19 -1.44
CA MET A 80 -0.27 -0.75 -1.20
C MET A 80 -1.09 -0.95 -2.47
N VAL A 81 -1.28 -2.20 -2.85
CA VAL A 81 -2.22 -2.57 -3.92
C VAL A 81 -3.54 -2.97 -3.28
N PHE A 82 -4.60 -2.22 -3.58
CA PHE A 82 -5.93 -2.50 -3.08
C PHE A 82 -6.63 -3.57 -3.92
N GLN A 83 -7.59 -4.28 -3.34
CA GLN A 83 -8.36 -5.31 -4.02
C GLN A 83 -9.16 -4.78 -5.22
N ASN A 84 -9.55 -3.51 -5.20
CA ASN A 84 -10.21 -2.79 -6.29
C ASN A 84 -9.24 -1.93 -7.09
N TYR A 85 -7.94 -2.18 -6.97
CA TYR A 85 -6.81 -1.49 -7.62
C TYR A 85 -6.70 0.01 -7.32
N ALA A 86 -7.72 0.69 -6.80
CA ALA A 86 -7.77 2.12 -6.45
C ALA A 86 -7.28 3.06 -7.59
N ILE A 87 -7.64 2.75 -8.82
CA ILE A 87 -7.29 3.52 -10.02
C ILE A 87 -8.12 4.81 -10.07
N PHE A 88 -7.52 5.90 -10.52
CA PHE A 88 -8.21 7.17 -10.80
C PHE A 88 -8.96 7.08 -12.15
N PRO A 89 -10.28 6.97 -12.15
CA PRO A 89 -11.04 6.69 -13.39
C PRO A 89 -11.05 7.85 -14.39
N HIS A 90 -10.78 9.06 -13.94
CA HIS A 90 -10.75 10.27 -14.76
C HIS A 90 -9.38 10.53 -15.41
N LEU A 91 -8.34 9.83 -14.98
CA LEU A 91 -6.98 9.93 -15.53
C LEU A 91 -6.73 8.83 -16.57
N SER A 92 -5.84 9.11 -17.55
CA SER A 92 -5.33 8.09 -18.45
C SER A 92 -4.47 7.05 -17.72
N VAL A 93 -4.16 5.93 -18.37
CA VAL A 93 -3.21 4.93 -17.86
C VAL A 93 -1.86 5.59 -17.54
N ARG A 94 -1.34 6.39 -18.46
CA ARG A 94 -0.09 7.17 -18.30
C ARG A 94 -0.15 8.05 -17.05
N ASP A 95 -1.24 8.80 -16.87
CA ASP A 95 -1.37 9.72 -15.74
C ASP A 95 -1.55 9.01 -14.42
N ASN A 96 -2.22 7.85 -14.40
CA ASN A 96 -2.31 6.99 -13.23
C ASN A 96 -0.91 6.53 -12.78
N VAL A 97 -0.09 6.04 -13.71
CA VAL A 97 1.29 5.61 -13.42
C VAL A 97 2.16 6.80 -13.02
N ALA A 98 2.00 7.96 -13.66
CA ALA A 98 2.73 9.18 -13.34
C ALA A 98 2.36 9.77 -11.97
N TYR A 99 1.17 9.46 -11.45
CA TYR A 99 0.64 10.10 -10.23
C TYR A 99 1.58 9.96 -9.03
N GLY A 100 2.08 8.75 -8.78
CA GLY A 100 3.00 8.48 -7.68
C GLY A 100 4.34 9.23 -7.80
N LEU A 101 4.83 9.40 -9.03
CA LEU A 101 6.05 10.17 -9.30
C LEU A 101 5.83 11.67 -9.05
N LYS A 102 4.68 12.20 -9.50
CA LYS A 102 4.27 13.60 -9.26
C LYS A 102 4.12 13.87 -7.76
N ALA A 103 3.46 12.97 -7.03
CA ALA A 103 3.26 13.08 -5.58
C ALA A 103 4.58 13.04 -4.77
N ARG A 104 5.61 12.40 -5.30
CA ARG A 104 6.96 12.36 -4.74
C ARG A 104 7.87 13.48 -5.25
N HIS A 105 7.31 14.46 -5.95
CA HIS A 105 8.03 15.61 -6.51
C HIS A 105 9.22 15.24 -7.41
N ILE A 106 9.11 14.13 -8.15
CA ILE A 106 10.11 13.75 -9.15
C ILE A 106 10.16 14.82 -10.25
N PRO A 107 11.35 15.23 -10.72
CA PRO A 107 11.49 16.22 -11.79
C PRO A 107 10.71 15.85 -13.06
N ALA A 108 10.04 16.83 -13.68
CA ALA A 108 9.14 16.59 -14.81
C ALA A 108 9.82 15.88 -15.99
N ASN A 109 11.11 16.17 -16.25
CA ASN A 109 11.91 15.54 -17.30
C ASN A 109 12.20 14.06 -17.05
N GLU A 110 12.09 13.58 -15.79
CA GLU A 110 12.27 12.16 -15.44
C GLU A 110 10.95 11.38 -15.44
N ILE A 111 9.80 12.06 -15.28
CA ILE A 111 8.51 11.37 -15.17
C ILE A 111 8.19 10.57 -16.43
N LYS A 112 8.27 11.20 -17.61
CA LYS A 112 7.91 10.55 -18.87
C LYS A 112 8.76 9.30 -19.14
N PRO A 113 10.10 9.33 -19.09
CA PRO A 113 10.92 8.13 -19.29
C PRO A 113 10.57 6.99 -18.33
N ARG A 114 10.38 7.28 -17.04
CA ARG A 114 10.05 6.27 -16.02
C ARG A 114 8.67 5.64 -16.24
N VAL A 115 7.70 6.45 -16.67
CA VAL A 115 6.35 5.96 -17.00
C VAL A 115 6.40 5.07 -18.24
N ASP A 116 7.09 5.49 -19.30
CA ASP A 116 7.22 4.72 -20.54
C ASP A 116 7.94 3.37 -20.28
N GLU A 117 8.96 3.35 -19.43
CA GLU A 117 9.64 2.14 -19.01
C GLU A 117 8.70 1.19 -18.22
N ALA A 118 7.96 1.73 -17.25
CA ALA A 118 7.01 0.95 -16.46
C ALA A 118 5.91 0.31 -17.34
N LEU A 119 5.34 1.08 -18.27
CA LEU A 119 4.32 0.60 -19.21
C LEU A 119 4.88 -0.47 -20.16
N LYS A 120 6.14 -0.34 -20.59
CA LYS A 120 6.84 -1.32 -21.42
C LYS A 120 7.07 -2.62 -20.66
N LEU A 121 7.48 -2.53 -19.38
CA LEU A 121 7.73 -3.70 -18.52
C LEU A 121 6.49 -4.60 -18.43
N VAL A 122 5.30 -4.01 -18.32
CA VAL A 122 4.03 -4.75 -18.27
C VAL A 122 3.32 -4.87 -19.62
N GLN A 123 4.00 -4.48 -20.72
CA GLN A 123 3.55 -4.64 -22.11
C GLN A 123 2.25 -3.90 -22.49
N ILE A 124 1.93 -2.79 -21.81
CA ILE A 124 0.72 -1.99 -22.07
C ILE A 124 1.00 -0.59 -22.62
N SER A 125 2.19 -0.35 -23.20
CA SER A 125 2.55 0.96 -23.76
C SER A 125 1.54 1.47 -24.79
N HIS A 126 0.90 0.58 -25.55
CA HIS A 126 -0.12 0.91 -26.55
C HIS A 126 -1.46 1.37 -25.95
N LEU A 127 -1.65 1.20 -24.63
CA LEU A 127 -2.84 1.61 -23.90
C LEU A 127 -2.60 2.89 -23.07
N ALA A 128 -1.43 3.50 -23.17
CA ALA A 128 -0.98 4.60 -22.30
C ALA A 128 -1.98 5.77 -22.24
N ASP A 129 -2.62 6.10 -23.33
CA ASP A 129 -3.52 7.26 -23.43
C ASP A 129 -5.00 6.90 -23.22
N ARG A 130 -5.32 5.61 -23.00
CA ARG A 130 -6.68 5.17 -22.67
C ARG A 130 -7.03 5.46 -21.22
N LYS A 131 -8.33 5.58 -20.96
CA LYS A 131 -8.88 5.64 -19.61
C LYS A 131 -9.15 4.23 -19.07
N PRO A 132 -9.19 4.04 -17.73
CA PRO A 132 -9.44 2.74 -17.11
C PRO A 132 -10.72 2.03 -17.59
N ASN A 133 -11.80 2.78 -17.86
CA ASN A 133 -13.06 2.24 -18.36
C ASN A 133 -13.00 1.74 -19.81
N GLU A 134 -11.93 2.02 -20.53
CA GLU A 134 -11.67 1.56 -21.89
C GLU A 134 -10.78 0.32 -21.93
N LEU A 135 -10.44 -0.22 -20.74
CA LEU A 135 -9.62 -1.42 -20.59
C LEU A 135 -10.53 -2.60 -20.22
N SER A 136 -10.16 -3.77 -20.74
CA SER A 136 -10.75 -5.02 -20.28
C SER A 136 -10.25 -5.35 -18.87
N GLY A 137 -11.13 -5.83 -18.00
CA GLY A 137 -10.75 -6.26 -16.65
C GLY A 137 -9.70 -7.34 -16.65
#